data_a5aaafe98a5e4ac8030ce7e9b6ea9e6e
#
_entry.id   a5aaafe98a5e4ac8030ce7e9b6ea9e6e
#
_cell.length_a   1.000
_cell.length_b   1.000
_cell.length_c   1.000
_cell.angle_alpha   90.00
_cell.angle_beta   90.00
_cell.angle_gamma   90.00
#
_symmetry.space_group_name_H-M   'P 1'
#
loop_
_entity.id
_entity.type
_entity.pdbx_description
1 polymer ?
#
loop_
_entity_poly.entity_id
_entity_poly.type
_entity_poly.pdbx_seq_one_letter_code
_entity_poly.pdbx_strand_id
1 'polypeptide(L)'
;MPDLSFRYARQSDTPSLVALIERAYRGEDTAGNWNSEAHLLKGPRTNDEEISTLIAREDSRFIIAEAGGRLAGCCLVQGLDDPTRNWSSADGPVDSGAASPPATAVNAAYFGMFAINPSIHGGGIGKTLIAEAERRVQELWGANQMVMTVINLRTALIEWYQRRGYRLTGATLPFPFSDKTGETTRDFHLVEMRKDLR
;
A
#
# COMPACT_ATOMS: atom_id res chain seq x y z
N MET A 1 17.17 17.90 -3.85
CA MET A 1 16.01 17.04 -3.52
C MET A 1 15.56 17.43 -2.13
N PRO A 2 14.27 17.45 -1.80
CA PRO A 2 13.89 17.63 -0.41
C PRO A 2 14.55 16.55 0.43
N ASP A 3 15.06 16.94 1.60
CA ASP A 3 15.63 15.99 2.56
C ASP A 3 14.47 15.12 3.07
N LEU A 4 14.46 13.84 2.67
CA LEU A 4 13.42 12.89 3.04
C LEU A 4 13.91 12.08 4.24
N SER A 5 13.14 12.11 5.31
CA SER A 5 13.31 11.20 6.43
C SER A 5 12.19 10.14 6.44
N PHE A 6 12.51 8.97 7.02
CA PHE A 6 11.57 7.85 7.07
C PHE A 6 11.48 7.30 8.49
N ARG A 7 10.25 7.07 8.94
CA ARG A 7 9.97 6.43 10.23
C ARG A 7 8.79 5.48 10.15
N TYR A 8 8.63 4.65 11.16
CA TYR A 8 7.39 3.90 11.35
C TYR A 8 6.31 4.79 11.96
N ALA A 9 5.07 4.52 11.57
CA ALA A 9 3.91 5.18 12.15
C ALA A 9 3.70 4.75 13.62
N ARG A 10 3.11 5.65 14.39
CA ARG A 10 2.61 5.46 15.75
C ARG A 10 1.10 5.63 15.76
N GLN A 11 0.42 5.18 16.79
CA GLN A 11 -1.03 5.36 16.92
C GLN A 11 -1.48 6.83 16.78
N SER A 12 -0.67 7.76 17.24
CA SER A 12 -0.93 9.21 17.09
C SER A 12 -0.93 9.71 15.62
N ASP A 13 -0.38 8.93 14.69
CA ASP A 13 -0.34 9.29 13.27
C ASP A 13 -1.64 8.89 12.53
N THR A 14 -2.51 8.09 13.15
CA THR A 14 -3.73 7.55 12.54
C THR A 14 -4.56 8.61 11.80
N PRO A 15 -4.95 9.76 12.40
CA PRO A 15 -5.76 10.74 11.69
C PRO A 15 -5.07 11.34 10.47
N SER A 16 -3.75 11.55 10.56
CA SER A 16 -2.95 12.11 9.47
C SER A 16 -2.79 11.13 8.31
N LEU A 17 -2.64 9.83 8.61
CA LEU A 17 -2.57 8.77 7.62
C LEU A 17 -3.91 8.60 6.89
N VAL A 18 -5.02 8.55 7.63
CA VAL A 18 -6.37 8.50 7.04
C VAL A 18 -6.58 9.66 6.09
N ALA A 19 -6.31 10.90 6.54
CA ALA A 19 -6.47 12.09 5.71
C ALA A 19 -5.60 12.06 4.45
N LEU A 20 -4.34 11.60 4.56
CA LEU A 20 -3.45 11.48 3.41
C LEU A 20 -3.94 10.43 2.41
N ILE A 21 -4.31 9.23 2.89
CA ILE A 21 -4.76 8.12 2.06
C ILE A 21 -6.07 8.50 1.36
N GLU A 22 -7.06 9.02 2.10
CA GLU A 22 -8.32 9.47 1.52
C GLU A 22 -8.08 10.53 0.43
N ARG A 23 -7.27 11.52 0.71
CA ARG A 23 -6.95 12.56 -0.26
C ARG A 23 -6.25 12.02 -1.51
N ALA A 24 -5.28 11.10 -1.34
CA ALA A 24 -4.52 10.56 -2.45
C ALA A 24 -5.36 9.65 -3.36
N TYR A 25 -6.30 8.88 -2.79
CA TYR A 25 -7.10 7.89 -3.52
C TYR A 25 -8.46 8.42 -3.96
N ARG A 26 -9.09 9.31 -3.19
CA ARG A 26 -10.49 9.75 -3.35
C ARG A 26 -10.65 11.26 -3.55
N GLY A 27 -9.59 12.06 -3.34
CA GLY A 27 -9.66 13.50 -3.46
C GLY A 27 -10.04 13.94 -4.87
N GLU A 28 -11.02 14.85 -5.00
CA GLU A 28 -11.46 15.44 -6.28
C GLU A 28 -10.35 16.26 -6.93
N ASP A 29 -9.57 16.98 -6.15
CA ASP A 29 -8.40 17.75 -6.58
C ASP A 29 -7.25 16.85 -7.10
N THR A 30 -7.36 15.55 -6.93
CA THR A 30 -6.39 14.55 -7.39
C THR A 30 -6.91 13.68 -8.53
N ALA A 31 -8.11 13.93 -9.05
CA ALA A 31 -8.78 13.09 -10.05
C ALA A 31 -7.96 12.84 -11.33
N GLY A 32 -7.00 13.69 -11.66
CA GLY A 32 -6.04 13.52 -12.75
C GLY A 32 -4.71 12.90 -12.34
N ASN A 33 -4.48 12.65 -11.06
CA ASN A 33 -3.23 12.09 -10.58
C ASN A 33 -3.16 10.57 -10.81
N TRP A 34 -1.97 10.11 -11.13
CA TRP A 34 -1.69 8.70 -11.40
C TRP A 34 -2.07 7.75 -10.25
N ASN A 35 -2.21 8.25 -9.02
CA ASN A 35 -2.57 7.46 -7.83
C ASN A 35 -4.04 7.57 -7.44
N SER A 36 -4.86 8.38 -8.12
CA SER A 36 -6.28 8.54 -7.81
C SER A 36 -7.13 7.37 -8.32
N GLU A 37 -8.10 6.95 -7.51
CA GLU A 37 -9.15 5.99 -7.86
C GLU A 37 -10.54 6.61 -7.85
N ALA A 38 -10.65 7.92 -7.65
CA ALA A 38 -11.92 8.64 -7.52
C ALA A 38 -12.84 8.46 -8.74
N HIS A 39 -12.29 8.15 -9.92
CA HIS A 39 -13.04 7.87 -11.13
C HIS A 39 -13.56 6.42 -11.21
N LEU A 40 -13.11 5.53 -10.32
CA LEU A 40 -13.50 4.11 -10.28
C LEU A 40 -14.38 3.79 -9.07
N LEU A 41 -14.12 4.42 -7.93
CA LEU A 41 -14.72 4.10 -6.64
C LEU A 41 -15.14 5.37 -5.91
N LYS A 42 -16.36 5.38 -5.36
CA LYS A 42 -16.92 6.55 -4.68
C LYS A 42 -16.89 6.49 -3.14
N GLY A 43 -16.73 5.31 -2.57
CA GLY A 43 -16.70 5.13 -1.11
C GLY A 43 -15.35 5.52 -0.50
N PRO A 44 -15.27 5.59 0.84
CA PRO A 44 -14.02 5.84 1.54
C PRO A 44 -12.99 4.76 1.23
N ARG A 45 -11.71 5.12 1.23
CA ARG A 45 -10.62 4.16 1.02
C ARG A 45 -10.22 3.47 2.32
N THR A 46 -10.34 4.16 3.43
CA THR A 46 -9.93 3.68 4.76
C THR A 46 -10.65 4.46 5.87
N ASN A 47 -10.40 4.09 7.12
CA ASN A 47 -10.91 4.78 8.29
C ASN A 47 -9.92 4.66 9.47
N ASP A 48 -10.18 5.38 10.57
CA ASP A 48 -9.32 5.39 11.75
C ASP A 48 -9.18 4.02 12.41
N GLU A 49 -10.24 3.22 12.45
CA GLU A 49 -10.23 1.87 13.04
C GLU A 49 -9.32 0.93 12.27
N GLU A 50 -9.42 0.92 10.93
CA GLU A 50 -8.57 0.10 10.06
C GLU A 50 -7.09 0.47 10.23
N ILE A 51 -6.75 1.77 10.12
CA ILE A 51 -5.38 2.24 10.24
C ILE A 51 -4.82 1.97 11.64
N SER A 52 -5.59 2.23 12.70
CA SER A 52 -5.20 1.98 14.07
C SER A 52 -4.92 0.49 14.32
N THR A 53 -5.79 -0.37 13.81
CA THR A 53 -5.63 -1.84 13.89
C THR A 53 -4.36 -2.29 13.17
N LEU A 54 -4.13 -1.82 11.94
CA LEU A 54 -2.93 -2.16 11.18
C LEU A 54 -1.63 -1.66 11.83
N ILE A 55 -1.64 -0.50 12.50
CA ILE A 55 -0.48 0.00 13.25
C ILE A 55 -0.19 -0.88 14.47
N ALA A 56 -1.23 -1.44 15.11
CA ALA A 56 -1.09 -2.26 16.32
C ALA A 56 -0.58 -3.68 16.05
N ARG A 57 -0.68 -4.19 14.82
CA ARG A 57 -0.29 -5.56 14.45
C ARG A 57 1.22 -5.73 14.44
N GLU A 58 1.69 -6.90 14.87
CA GLU A 58 3.12 -7.24 14.87
C GLU A 58 3.69 -7.53 13.47
N ASP A 59 2.86 -8.05 12.57
CA ASP A 59 3.21 -8.39 11.20
C ASP A 59 3.03 -7.24 10.20
N SER A 60 2.69 -6.03 10.68
CA SER A 60 2.34 -4.88 9.86
C SER A 60 3.09 -3.62 10.29
N ARG A 61 3.51 -2.82 9.33
CA ARG A 61 4.11 -1.50 9.59
C ARG A 61 3.68 -0.49 8.53
N PHE A 62 3.24 0.68 8.97
CA PHE A 62 3.20 1.86 8.09
C PHE A 62 4.56 2.54 8.10
N ILE A 63 5.08 2.81 6.91
CA ILE A 63 6.28 3.62 6.70
C ILE A 63 5.80 5.00 6.27
N ILE A 64 6.24 6.01 7.00
CA ILE A 64 5.97 7.43 6.74
C ILE A 64 7.22 8.04 6.12
N ALA A 65 7.04 8.78 5.02
CA ALA A 65 8.02 9.69 4.46
C ALA A 65 7.70 11.13 4.87
N GLU A 66 8.67 11.84 5.39
CA GLU A 66 8.55 13.24 5.77
C GLU A 66 9.52 14.10 4.95
N ALA A 67 9.06 15.27 4.52
CA ALA A 67 9.85 16.27 3.83
C ALA A 67 9.75 17.58 4.60
N GLY A 68 10.85 18.05 5.19
CA GLY A 68 10.85 19.25 6.02
C GLY A 68 9.87 19.17 7.20
N GLY A 69 9.77 18.02 7.85
CA GLY A 69 8.86 17.77 8.97
C GLY A 69 7.37 17.63 8.59
N ARG A 70 7.03 17.60 7.30
CA ARG A 70 5.65 17.45 6.80
C ARG A 70 5.46 16.06 6.20
N LEU A 71 4.30 15.46 6.44
CA LEU A 71 3.92 14.15 5.87
C LEU A 71 3.88 14.23 4.34
N ALA A 72 4.86 13.58 3.70
CA ALA A 72 5.07 13.59 2.25
C ALA A 72 4.48 12.34 1.56
N GLY A 73 4.39 11.23 2.29
CA GLY A 73 3.82 10.00 1.78
C GLY A 73 3.80 8.91 2.84
N CYS A 74 3.07 7.84 2.55
CA CYS A 74 3.08 6.63 3.36
C CYS A 74 2.90 5.38 2.52
N CYS A 75 3.24 4.23 3.08
CA CYS A 75 2.88 2.92 2.57
C CYS A 75 2.73 1.93 3.72
N LEU A 76 1.89 0.91 3.51
CA LEU A 76 1.77 -0.25 4.37
C LEU A 76 2.69 -1.36 3.87
N VAL A 77 3.39 -2.02 4.79
CA VAL A 77 4.07 -3.29 4.53
C VAL A 77 3.62 -4.33 5.56
N GLN A 78 3.42 -5.57 5.11
CA GLN A 78 3.01 -6.68 5.97
C GLN A 78 3.82 -7.92 5.65
N GLY A 79 4.31 -8.59 6.69
CA GLY A 79 4.94 -9.90 6.53
C GLY A 79 3.92 -10.95 6.09
N LEU A 80 4.29 -11.81 5.15
CA LEU A 80 3.45 -12.88 4.64
C LEU A 80 4.00 -14.23 5.08
N ASP A 81 3.18 -15.01 5.81
CA ASP A 81 3.52 -16.37 6.20
C ASP A 81 3.43 -17.35 5.02
N ASP A 82 2.57 -17.03 4.04
CA ASP A 82 2.33 -17.82 2.84
C ASP A 82 2.27 -16.91 1.60
N PRO A 83 3.28 -16.97 0.72
CA PRO A 83 3.31 -16.14 -0.49
C PRO A 83 2.25 -16.52 -1.53
N THR A 84 1.54 -17.66 -1.35
CA THR A 84 0.44 -18.08 -2.24
C THR A 84 -0.92 -17.58 -1.77
N ARG A 85 -0.99 -16.97 -0.59
CA ARG A 85 -2.23 -16.47 -0.01
C ARG A 85 -2.80 -15.32 -0.83
N ASN A 86 -4.09 -15.41 -1.17
CA ASN A 86 -4.80 -14.34 -1.85
C ASN A 86 -5.00 -13.14 -0.90
N TRP A 87 -4.48 -12.00 -1.30
CA TRP A 87 -4.57 -10.74 -0.54
C TRP A 87 -5.63 -9.85 -1.17
N SER A 88 -6.60 -9.46 -0.36
CA SER A 88 -7.56 -8.44 -0.75
C SER A 88 -7.08 -7.08 -0.20
N SER A 89 -6.95 -6.10 -1.08
CA SER A 89 -6.48 -4.76 -0.72
C SER A 89 -7.50 -3.95 0.10
N ALA A 90 -8.72 -4.44 0.28
CA ALA A 90 -9.76 -3.75 1.02
C ALA A 90 -9.85 -4.18 2.48
N ASP A 91 -9.46 -5.42 2.81
CA ASP A 91 -9.69 -5.98 4.15
C ASP A 91 -8.38 -6.36 4.86
N GLY A 92 -7.22 -6.15 4.24
CA GLY A 92 -5.99 -6.75 4.76
C GLY A 92 -6.07 -8.29 4.74
N PRO A 93 -5.21 -9.00 5.44
CA PRO A 93 -5.35 -10.43 5.60
C PRO A 93 -6.68 -10.72 6.30
N VAL A 94 -7.58 -11.47 5.64
CA VAL A 94 -8.80 -11.96 6.28
C VAL A 94 -8.33 -12.77 7.47
N ASP A 95 -8.68 -12.31 8.66
CA ASP A 95 -8.30 -12.99 9.89
C ASP A 95 -8.99 -14.35 9.91
N SER A 96 -8.27 -15.38 9.53
CA SER A 96 -8.75 -16.77 9.58
C SER A 96 -8.62 -17.34 11.00
N GLY A 97 -8.39 -16.50 12.02
CA GLY A 97 -8.30 -16.94 13.41
C GLY A 97 -7.08 -17.81 13.73
N ALA A 98 -6.14 -17.95 12.81
CA ALA A 98 -4.90 -18.64 13.05
C ALA A 98 -3.94 -17.70 13.80
N ALA A 99 -3.44 -18.14 14.95
CA ALA A 99 -2.41 -17.43 15.71
C ALA A 99 -1.23 -17.11 14.78
N SER A 100 -0.73 -15.87 14.83
CA SER A 100 0.48 -15.46 14.10
C SER A 100 1.59 -16.47 14.42
N PRO A 101 2.19 -17.13 13.42
CA PRO A 101 3.32 -17.99 13.67
C PRO A 101 4.48 -17.16 14.25
N PRO A 102 5.36 -17.79 15.06
CA PRO A 102 6.56 -17.12 15.52
C PRO A 102 7.36 -16.63 14.32
N ALA A 103 8.07 -15.50 14.48
CA ALA A 103 8.84 -14.79 13.47
C ALA A 103 9.91 -15.68 12.79
N THR A 104 9.45 -16.67 12.04
CA THR A 104 10.27 -17.50 11.16
C THR A 104 10.27 -16.87 9.78
N ALA A 105 11.43 -16.83 9.15
CA ALA A 105 11.75 -16.14 7.92
C ALA A 105 10.57 -16.07 6.94
N VAL A 106 9.91 -14.92 6.91
CA VAL A 106 8.85 -14.63 5.94
C VAL A 106 9.51 -14.47 4.58
N ASN A 107 9.16 -15.33 3.63
CA ASN A 107 9.76 -15.28 2.29
C ASN A 107 9.21 -14.12 1.44
N ALA A 108 8.08 -13.55 1.80
CA ALA A 108 7.46 -12.45 1.08
C ALA A 108 6.87 -11.38 2.03
N ALA A 109 6.72 -10.17 1.52
CA ALA A 109 5.99 -9.10 2.19
C ALA A 109 4.98 -8.47 1.22
N TYR A 110 3.81 -8.11 1.73
CA TYR A 110 2.81 -7.35 1.00
C TYR A 110 3.11 -5.85 1.09
N PHE A 111 2.85 -5.14 -0.01
CA PHE A 111 2.95 -3.70 -0.11
C PHE A 111 1.60 -3.11 -0.52
N GLY A 112 1.08 -2.18 0.26
CA GLY A 112 -0.23 -1.55 0.01
C GLY A 112 -0.35 -0.14 0.56
N MET A 113 -1.54 0.43 0.48
CA MET A 113 -1.89 1.78 0.97
C MET A 113 -0.83 2.84 0.63
N PHE A 114 -0.28 2.76 -0.59
CA PHE A 114 0.77 3.64 -1.07
C PHE A 114 0.19 5.00 -1.46
N ALA A 115 0.40 6.00 -0.64
CA ALA A 115 -0.12 7.35 -0.82
C ALA A 115 1.00 8.39 -0.80
N ILE A 116 0.99 9.29 -1.78
CA ILE A 116 1.90 10.44 -1.84
C ILE A 116 1.08 11.71 -1.69
N ASN A 117 1.56 12.64 -0.87
CA ASN A 117 0.89 13.92 -0.65
C ASN A 117 0.87 14.73 -1.94
N PRO A 118 -0.31 14.98 -2.53
CA PRO A 118 -0.42 15.66 -3.81
C PRO A 118 0.03 17.14 -3.75
N SER A 119 0.12 17.71 -2.55
CA SER A 119 0.60 19.09 -2.35
C SER A 119 2.12 19.19 -2.31
N ILE A 120 2.84 18.07 -2.29
CA ILE A 120 4.31 18.04 -2.28
C ILE A 120 4.78 17.52 -3.63
N HIS A 121 5.10 18.44 -4.53
CA HIS A 121 5.54 18.13 -5.88
C HIS A 121 7.04 17.88 -5.97
N GLY A 122 7.45 17.00 -6.88
CA GLY A 122 8.86 16.77 -7.23
C GLY A 122 9.58 15.76 -6.33
N GLY A 123 10.89 15.62 -6.56
CA GLY A 123 11.79 14.87 -5.68
C GLY A 123 11.73 13.34 -5.73
N GLY A 124 10.86 12.74 -6.53
CA GLY A 124 10.82 11.27 -6.64
C GLY A 124 10.39 10.56 -5.36
N ILE A 125 9.60 11.22 -4.49
CA ILE A 125 9.16 10.70 -3.18
C ILE A 125 8.66 9.26 -3.29
N GLY A 126 7.76 8.98 -4.25
CA GLY A 126 7.23 7.64 -4.45
C GLY A 126 8.30 6.59 -4.76
N LYS A 127 9.29 6.96 -5.60
CA LYS A 127 10.43 6.09 -5.92
C LYS A 127 11.27 5.78 -4.68
N THR A 128 11.54 6.80 -3.88
CA THR A 128 12.38 6.64 -2.69
C THR A 128 11.62 5.88 -1.59
N LEU A 129 10.31 6.15 -1.42
CA LEU A 129 9.49 5.47 -0.43
C LEU A 129 9.33 3.97 -0.72
N ILE A 130 9.11 3.57 -1.96
CA ILE A 130 9.03 2.13 -2.29
C ILE A 130 10.39 1.43 -2.11
N ALA A 131 11.50 2.08 -2.47
CA ALA A 131 12.83 1.53 -2.24
C ALA A 131 13.14 1.38 -0.74
N GLU A 132 12.70 2.34 0.08
CA GLU A 132 12.82 2.23 1.54
C GLU A 132 11.94 1.12 2.10
N ALA A 133 10.74 0.93 1.56
CA ALA A 133 9.87 -0.18 1.94
C ALA A 133 10.52 -1.54 1.63
N GLU A 134 11.09 -1.69 0.43
CA GLU A 134 11.82 -2.90 0.02
C GLU A 134 12.98 -3.23 0.97
N ARG A 135 13.77 -2.23 1.32
CA ARG A 135 14.87 -2.38 2.28
C ARG A 135 14.37 -2.82 3.67
N ARG A 136 13.31 -2.17 4.17
CA ARG A 136 12.78 -2.44 5.51
C ARG A 136 12.15 -3.81 5.65
N VAL A 137 11.44 -4.33 4.64
CA VAL A 137 10.86 -5.68 4.72
C VAL A 137 11.95 -6.76 4.75
N GLN A 138 13.08 -6.53 4.09
CA GLN A 138 14.24 -7.42 4.21
C GLN A 138 14.83 -7.39 5.62
N GLU A 139 14.96 -6.20 6.23
CA GLU A 139 15.48 -6.06 7.59
C GLU A 139 14.53 -6.59 8.66
N LEU A 140 13.21 -6.35 8.52
CA LEU A 140 12.22 -6.75 9.52
C LEU A 140 11.95 -8.26 9.50
N TRP A 141 11.82 -8.83 8.30
CA TRP A 141 11.27 -10.18 8.14
C TRP A 141 12.13 -11.08 7.26
N GLY A 142 13.30 -10.63 6.78
CA GLY A 142 14.12 -11.38 5.84
C GLY A 142 13.39 -11.67 4.52
N ALA A 143 12.41 -10.84 4.16
CA ALA A 143 11.61 -11.03 2.97
C ALA A 143 12.49 -10.94 1.71
N ASN A 144 12.39 -11.92 0.84
CA ASN A 144 13.11 -11.96 -0.44
C ASN A 144 12.21 -11.60 -1.64
N GLN A 145 10.92 -11.38 -1.39
CA GLN A 145 9.95 -10.92 -2.39
C GLN A 145 9.04 -9.85 -1.81
N MET A 146 8.64 -8.90 -2.65
CA MET A 146 7.54 -7.97 -2.37
C MET A 146 6.40 -8.20 -3.35
N VAL A 147 5.18 -8.28 -2.81
CA VAL A 147 3.94 -8.58 -3.53
C VAL A 147 2.98 -7.40 -3.35
N MET A 148 2.24 -7.07 -4.39
CA MET A 148 1.16 -6.08 -4.34
C MET A 148 0.04 -6.46 -5.29
N THR A 149 -1.12 -5.88 -5.05
CA THR A 149 -2.26 -5.94 -5.97
C THR A 149 -2.62 -4.55 -6.48
N VAL A 150 -2.97 -4.47 -7.76
CA VAL A 150 -3.30 -3.21 -8.44
C VAL A 150 -4.58 -3.41 -9.25
N ILE A 151 -5.46 -2.41 -9.28
CA ILE A 151 -6.62 -2.43 -10.17
C ILE A 151 -6.13 -2.48 -11.62
N ASN A 152 -6.61 -3.46 -12.39
CA ASN A 152 -6.17 -3.72 -13.77
C ASN A 152 -6.32 -2.52 -14.72
N LEU A 153 -7.28 -1.64 -14.45
CA LEU A 153 -7.50 -0.42 -15.26
C LEU A 153 -6.45 0.68 -15.01
N ARG A 154 -5.60 0.53 -13.99
CA ARG A 154 -4.57 1.51 -13.65
C ARG A 154 -3.26 1.23 -14.39
N THR A 155 -3.32 1.23 -15.71
CA THR A 155 -2.19 0.87 -16.59
C THR A 155 -0.94 1.70 -16.34
N ALA A 156 -1.09 3.02 -16.19
CA ALA A 156 0.03 3.92 -15.91
C ALA A 156 0.74 3.59 -14.57
N LEU A 157 -0.03 3.15 -13.56
CA LEU A 157 0.51 2.73 -12.27
C LEU A 157 1.22 1.38 -12.39
N ILE A 158 0.63 0.43 -13.13
CA ILE A 158 1.24 -0.88 -13.41
C ILE A 158 2.59 -0.68 -14.11
N GLU A 159 2.63 0.15 -15.17
CA GLU A 159 3.87 0.50 -15.86
C GLU A 159 4.90 1.19 -14.94
N TRP A 160 4.40 2.05 -14.02
CA TRP A 160 5.26 2.70 -13.05
C TRP A 160 5.95 1.69 -12.13
N TYR A 161 5.23 0.64 -11.68
CA TYR A 161 5.81 -0.46 -10.89
C TYR A 161 6.73 -1.33 -11.75
N GLN A 162 6.37 -1.62 -13.00
CA GLN A 162 7.23 -2.40 -13.91
C GLN A 162 8.59 -1.75 -14.12
N ARG A 163 8.64 -0.42 -14.27
CA ARG A 163 9.91 0.34 -14.35
C ARG A 163 10.76 0.24 -13.07
N ARG A 164 10.22 -0.31 -11.97
CA ARG A 164 10.90 -0.55 -10.68
C ARG A 164 11.19 -2.02 -10.44
N GLY A 165 11.02 -2.85 -11.47
CA GLY A 165 11.36 -4.27 -11.44
C GLY A 165 10.22 -5.19 -10.98
N TYR A 166 9.02 -4.66 -10.73
CA TYR A 166 7.85 -5.48 -10.48
C TYR A 166 7.35 -6.12 -11.77
N ARG A 167 6.88 -7.35 -11.69
CA ARG A 167 6.34 -8.10 -12.83
C ARG A 167 4.94 -8.59 -12.50
N LEU A 168 4.05 -8.55 -13.51
CA LEU A 168 2.75 -9.22 -13.41
C LEU A 168 2.98 -10.72 -13.29
N THR A 169 2.31 -11.36 -12.33
CA THR A 169 2.39 -12.81 -12.13
C THR A 169 1.42 -13.58 -13.02
N GLY A 170 0.44 -12.89 -13.57
CA GLY A 170 -0.70 -13.50 -14.28
C GLY A 170 -1.86 -13.85 -13.34
N ALA A 171 -1.67 -13.82 -12.02
CA ALA A 171 -2.75 -14.01 -11.07
C ALA A 171 -3.69 -12.79 -11.07
N THR A 172 -4.99 -13.08 -11.00
CA THR A 172 -6.05 -12.09 -10.89
C THR A 172 -6.93 -12.41 -9.69
N LEU A 173 -7.41 -11.37 -9.01
CA LEU A 173 -8.31 -11.51 -7.87
C LEU A 173 -9.55 -10.64 -8.09
N PRO A 174 -10.73 -11.09 -7.65
CA PRO A 174 -11.88 -10.23 -7.64
C PRO A 174 -11.59 -9.00 -6.76
N PHE A 175 -12.09 -7.83 -7.18
CA PHE A 175 -12.03 -6.68 -6.29
C PHE A 175 -13.01 -6.92 -5.12
N PRO A 176 -12.59 -6.70 -3.88
CA PRO A 176 -13.46 -6.94 -2.71
C PRO A 176 -14.48 -5.80 -2.59
N PHE A 177 -15.54 -5.89 -3.37
CA PHE A 177 -16.66 -4.96 -3.26
C PHE A 177 -17.38 -5.18 -1.93
N SER A 178 -17.54 -4.12 -1.18
CA SER A 178 -18.31 -4.09 0.05
C SER A 178 -19.22 -2.86 0.03
N ASP A 179 -20.20 -2.80 0.93
CA ASP A 179 -21.05 -1.62 1.09
C ASP A 179 -20.24 -0.34 1.37
N LYS A 180 -19.00 -0.50 1.87
CA LYS A 180 -18.06 0.61 2.13
C LYS A 180 -17.38 1.13 0.86
N THR A 181 -17.24 0.32 -0.19
CA THR A 181 -16.54 0.74 -1.43
C THR A 181 -17.38 1.64 -2.32
N GLY A 182 -18.69 1.75 -2.06
CA GLY A 182 -19.62 2.54 -2.85
C GLY A 182 -19.89 1.96 -4.25
N GLU A 183 -20.63 2.71 -5.07
CA GLU A 183 -20.90 2.33 -6.45
C GLU A 183 -19.63 2.38 -7.30
N THR A 184 -19.45 1.34 -8.10
CA THR A 184 -18.39 1.29 -9.10
C THR A 184 -18.92 1.76 -10.46
N THR A 185 -18.08 2.44 -11.21
CA THR A 185 -18.44 2.92 -12.55
C THR A 185 -18.11 1.93 -13.65
N ARG A 186 -17.33 0.89 -13.36
CA ARG A 186 -16.83 -0.12 -14.32
C ARG A 186 -16.52 -1.44 -13.62
N ASP A 187 -16.61 -2.52 -14.39
CA ASP A 187 -16.08 -3.82 -13.97
C ASP A 187 -14.54 -3.78 -14.00
N PHE A 188 -13.94 -4.16 -12.91
CA PHE A 188 -12.49 -4.31 -12.80
C PHE A 188 -12.11 -5.39 -11.79
N HIS A 189 -10.88 -5.83 -11.87
CA HIS A 189 -10.31 -6.82 -10.97
C HIS A 189 -8.92 -6.36 -10.51
N LEU A 190 -8.35 -7.06 -9.57
CA LEU A 190 -6.97 -6.85 -9.15
C LEU A 190 -6.04 -7.74 -9.95
N VAL A 191 -4.89 -7.22 -10.34
CA VAL A 191 -3.77 -7.97 -10.87
C VAL A 191 -2.65 -8.01 -9.83
N GLU A 192 -2.02 -9.17 -9.67
CA GLU A 192 -0.91 -9.32 -8.76
C GLU A 192 0.40 -8.96 -9.46
N MET A 193 1.25 -8.22 -8.75
CA MET A 193 2.60 -7.91 -9.16
C MET A 193 3.60 -8.35 -8.09
N ARG A 194 4.77 -8.86 -8.52
CA ARG A 194 5.86 -9.29 -7.63
C ARG A 194 7.21 -8.74 -8.07
N LYS A 195 8.09 -8.56 -7.09
CA LYS A 195 9.50 -8.24 -7.27
C LYS A 195 10.34 -9.07 -6.33
N ASP A 196 11.39 -9.72 -6.88
CA ASP A 196 12.43 -10.36 -6.08
C ASP A 196 13.34 -9.27 -5.48
N LEU A 197 13.51 -9.31 -4.17
CA LEU A 197 14.38 -8.41 -3.43
C LEU A 197 15.77 -9.04 -3.31
N ARG A 198 16.82 -8.29 -3.62
CA ARG A 198 18.21 -8.78 -3.61
C ARG A 198 18.92 -8.25 -2.37
#